data_b300a6abba11c31efaf7f38b2e21a0fc
#
_entry.id   b300a6abba11c31efaf7f38b2e21a0fc
#
_cell.length_a   1.000
_cell.length_b   1.000
_cell.length_c   1.000
_cell.angle_alpha   90.00
_cell.angle_beta   90.00
_cell.angle_gamma   90.00
#
_symmetry.space_group_name_H-M   'P 1'
#
loop_
_entity.id
_entity.type
_entity.pdbx_description
1 polymer ?
#
loop_
_entity_poly.entity_id
_entity_poly.type
_entity_poly.pdbx_seq_one_letter_code
_entity_poly.pdbx_strand_id
1 'polypeptide(L)'
;MKKLIFSFFLCGATMFPAFSQTYQELSERAVAATEQDSLSLAEKYIEQALKMEPANPHNALLFSNLGTIQRRQHRYEQALDSYTLALNIAPRAIPALMNRAALYLELGKDDLARIDYSLVLDIESDNQ
;
A
#
# COMPACT_ATOMS: atom_id res chain seq x y z
N MET A 1 -35.95 -15.47 32.62
CA MET A 1 -36.47 -15.18 31.26
C MET A 1 -35.68 -14.11 30.52
N LYS A 2 -35.35 -13.02 31.16
CA LYS A 2 -34.57 -11.95 30.54
C LYS A 2 -33.13 -12.35 30.19
N LYS A 3 -32.54 -13.29 30.90
CA LYS A 3 -31.18 -13.79 30.68
C LYS A 3 -31.03 -14.64 29.44
N LEU A 4 -32.08 -15.29 28.98
CA LEU A 4 -32.09 -16.12 27.77
C LEU A 4 -32.02 -15.29 26.49
N ILE A 5 -32.54 -14.07 26.52
CA ILE A 5 -32.56 -13.16 25.39
C ILE A 5 -31.15 -12.64 25.10
N PHE A 6 -30.35 -12.42 26.13
CA PHE A 6 -28.97 -11.94 26.00
C PHE A 6 -28.03 -12.97 25.38
N SER A 7 -28.18 -14.27 25.75
CA SER A 7 -27.34 -15.30 25.15
C SER A 7 -27.67 -15.55 23.69
N PHE A 8 -28.90 -15.32 23.27
CA PHE A 8 -29.30 -15.43 21.88
C PHE A 8 -28.69 -14.33 21.02
N PHE A 9 -28.56 -13.14 21.57
CA PHE A 9 -27.98 -11.99 20.85
C PHE A 9 -26.48 -12.17 20.62
N LEU A 10 -25.79 -12.75 21.56
CA LEU A 10 -24.36 -13.07 21.45
C LEU A 10 -24.09 -14.14 20.39
N CYS A 11 -24.95 -15.14 20.28
CA CYS A 11 -24.84 -16.15 19.24
C CYS A 11 -25.07 -15.59 17.84
N GLY A 12 -25.97 -14.62 17.70
CA GLY A 12 -26.21 -13.96 16.42
C GLY A 12 -25.01 -13.16 15.91
N ALA A 13 -24.27 -12.56 16.83
CA ALA A 13 -23.09 -11.78 16.46
C ALA A 13 -21.90 -12.63 16.01
N THR A 14 -21.83 -13.88 16.46
CA THR A 14 -20.74 -14.79 16.10
C THR A 14 -20.98 -15.56 14.80
N MET A 15 -22.19 -15.45 14.26
CA MET A 15 -22.57 -16.19 13.05
C MET A 15 -22.45 -15.37 11.76
N PHE A 16 -21.93 -14.16 11.84
CA PHE A 16 -21.67 -13.39 10.62
C PHE A 16 -20.31 -13.79 10.03
N PRO A 17 -20.30 -14.62 8.97
CA PRO A 17 -19.06 -14.88 8.24
C PRO A 17 -18.57 -13.65 7.47
N ALA A 18 -19.28 -12.52 7.62
CA ALA A 18 -18.96 -11.23 7.01
C ALA A 18 -17.66 -10.60 7.53
N PHE A 19 -16.92 -11.27 8.42
CA PHE A 19 -15.63 -10.80 8.90
C PHE A 19 -14.45 -11.24 8.03
N SER A 20 -14.68 -12.05 6.96
CA SER A 20 -13.65 -12.31 5.96
C SER A 20 -13.53 -11.09 5.06
N GLN A 21 -12.46 -10.32 5.26
CA GLN A 21 -12.16 -9.15 4.45
C GLN A 21 -11.69 -9.59 3.07
N THR A 22 -12.19 -8.92 2.04
CA THR A 22 -11.72 -9.14 0.67
C THR A 22 -10.42 -8.34 0.45
N TYR A 23 -9.69 -8.71 -0.59
CA TYR A 23 -8.53 -7.96 -1.04
C TYR A 23 -8.86 -6.47 -1.25
N GLN A 24 -9.99 -6.20 -1.90
CA GLN A 24 -10.41 -4.83 -2.16
C GLN A 24 -10.71 -4.06 -0.88
N GLU A 25 -11.45 -4.66 0.05
CA GLU A 25 -11.74 -4.03 1.34
C GLU A 25 -10.48 -3.71 2.14
N LEU A 26 -9.51 -4.63 2.13
CA LEU A 26 -8.22 -4.40 2.79
C LEU A 26 -7.46 -3.25 2.14
N SER A 27 -7.47 -3.18 0.81
CA SER A 27 -6.82 -2.09 0.06
C SER A 27 -7.45 -0.73 0.38
N GLU A 28 -8.78 -0.66 0.40
CA GLU A 28 -9.53 0.55 0.73
C GLU A 28 -9.28 0.99 2.19
N ARG A 29 -9.26 0.04 3.13
CA ARG A 29 -8.96 0.32 4.53
C ARG A 29 -7.53 0.80 4.73
N ALA A 30 -6.59 0.29 3.95
CA ALA A 30 -5.21 0.75 4.00
C ALA A 30 -5.10 2.22 3.58
N VAL A 31 -5.79 2.60 2.50
CA VAL A 31 -5.84 4.01 2.04
C VAL A 31 -6.45 4.90 3.12
N ALA A 32 -7.61 4.52 3.65
CA ALA A 32 -8.29 5.28 4.69
C ALA A 32 -7.43 5.45 5.95
N ALA A 33 -6.74 4.39 6.38
CA ALA A 33 -5.84 4.43 7.53
C ALA A 33 -4.63 5.35 7.28
N THR A 34 -4.12 5.36 6.05
CA THR A 34 -3.02 6.26 5.66
C THR A 34 -3.46 7.73 5.71
N GLU A 35 -4.65 8.03 5.23
CA GLU A 35 -5.22 9.38 5.27
C GLU A 35 -5.45 9.88 6.70
N GLN A 36 -5.79 8.97 7.60
CA GLN A 36 -5.97 9.25 9.03
C GLN A 36 -4.66 9.24 9.82
N ASP A 37 -3.52 9.11 9.14
CA ASP A 37 -2.20 9.01 9.76
C ASP A 37 -2.02 7.78 10.68
N SER A 38 -2.86 6.77 10.52
CA SER A 38 -2.76 5.49 11.23
C SER A 38 -1.82 4.54 10.47
N LEU A 39 -0.55 4.89 10.40
CA LEU A 39 0.42 4.26 9.51
C LEU A 39 0.65 2.78 9.81
N SER A 40 0.76 2.40 11.08
CA SER A 40 0.94 0.99 11.47
C SER A 40 -0.26 0.14 11.08
N LEU A 41 -1.47 0.69 11.22
CA LEU A 41 -2.69 0.00 10.82
C LEU A 41 -2.78 -0.13 9.30
N ALA A 42 -2.43 0.92 8.56
CA ALA A 42 -2.37 0.90 7.11
C ALA A 42 -1.41 -0.19 6.61
N GLU A 43 -0.22 -0.26 7.17
CA GLU A 43 0.77 -1.29 6.86
C GLU A 43 0.21 -2.70 7.08
N LYS A 44 -0.47 -2.91 8.19
CA LYS A 44 -1.10 -4.20 8.51
C LYS A 44 -2.15 -4.61 7.47
N TYR A 45 -3.00 -3.69 7.03
CA TYR A 45 -3.98 -3.96 5.99
C TYR A 45 -3.32 -4.30 4.65
N ILE A 46 -2.26 -3.59 4.29
CA ILE A 46 -1.49 -3.88 3.07
C ILE A 46 -0.89 -5.28 3.13
N GLU A 47 -0.25 -5.64 4.23
CA GLU A 47 0.35 -6.97 4.42
C GLU A 47 -0.69 -8.08 4.30
N GLN A 48 -1.87 -7.88 4.86
CA GLN A 48 -2.97 -8.84 4.75
C GLN A 48 -3.44 -9.00 3.30
N ALA A 49 -3.58 -7.89 2.57
CA ALA A 49 -3.98 -7.92 1.17
C ALA A 49 -2.93 -8.63 0.30
N LEU A 50 -1.65 -8.34 0.50
CA LEU A 50 -0.55 -8.98 -0.23
C LEU A 50 -0.48 -10.49 0.02
N LYS A 51 -0.77 -10.93 1.24
CA LYS A 51 -0.85 -12.36 1.56
C LYS A 51 -2.04 -13.04 0.91
N MET A 52 -3.15 -12.33 0.79
CA MET A 52 -4.39 -12.86 0.22
C MET A 52 -4.26 -13.09 -1.29
N GLU A 53 -3.67 -12.13 -2.01
CA GLU A 53 -3.52 -12.20 -3.47
C GLU A 53 -2.11 -11.79 -3.89
N PRO A 54 -1.10 -12.66 -3.69
CA PRO A 54 0.31 -12.29 -3.91
C PRO A 54 0.66 -12.04 -5.38
N ALA A 55 -0.16 -12.49 -6.33
CA ALA A 55 0.05 -12.29 -7.76
C ALA A 55 -0.86 -11.23 -8.37
N ASN A 56 -1.63 -10.50 -7.58
CA ASN A 56 -2.54 -9.48 -8.09
C ASN A 56 -1.74 -8.30 -8.67
N PRO A 57 -2.01 -7.90 -9.95
CA PRO A 57 -1.33 -6.73 -10.55
C PRO A 57 -1.53 -5.42 -9.79
N HIS A 58 -2.63 -5.27 -9.06
CA HIS A 58 -2.88 -4.11 -8.21
C HIS A 58 -1.92 -4.00 -7.02
N ASN A 59 -1.13 -5.04 -6.75
CA ASN A 59 -0.11 -4.99 -5.71
C ASN A 59 0.96 -3.94 -5.99
N ALA A 60 1.14 -3.53 -7.24
CA ALA A 60 2.00 -2.39 -7.58
C ALA A 60 1.60 -1.13 -6.79
N LEU A 61 0.30 -0.84 -6.73
CA LEU A 61 -0.22 0.29 -5.94
C LEU A 61 -0.02 0.06 -4.44
N LEU A 62 -0.28 -1.15 -3.94
CA LEU A 62 -0.09 -1.47 -2.53
C LEU A 62 1.37 -1.33 -2.09
N PHE A 63 2.32 -1.79 -2.90
CA PHE A 63 3.75 -1.62 -2.62
C PHE A 63 4.16 -0.14 -2.65
N SER A 64 3.63 0.63 -3.60
CA SER A 64 3.91 2.07 -3.65
C SER A 64 3.38 2.79 -2.40
N ASN A 65 2.18 2.45 -1.97
CA ASN A 65 1.59 2.98 -0.73
C ASN A 65 2.39 2.55 0.51
N LEU A 66 2.83 1.29 0.55
CA LEU A 66 3.68 0.79 1.62
C LEU A 66 5.00 1.57 1.70
N GLY A 67 5.62 1.81 0.56
CA GLY A 67 6.83 2.64 0.49
C GLY A 67 6.61 4.04 1.07
N THR A 68 5.48 4.66 0.74
CA THR A 68 5.13 5.99 1.27
C THR A 68 4.92 5.96 2.79
N ILE A 69 4.25 4.93 3.30
CA ILE A 69 4.09 4.71 4.75
C ILE A 69 5.44 4.58 5.43
N GLN A 70 6.31 3.72 4.90
CA GLN A 70 7.64 3.46 5.45
C GLN A 70 8.52 4.73 5.43
N ARG A 71 8.45 5.51 4.34
CA ARG A 71 9.14 6.80 4.24
C ARG A 71 8.68 7.77 5.34
N ARG A 72 7.39 7.88 5.57
CA ARG A 72 6.83 8.72 6.65
C ARG A 72 7.25 8.25 8.04
N GLN A 73 7.56 6.97 8.20
CA GLN A 73 8.10 6.38 9.43
C GLN A 73 9.62 6.44 9.49
N HIS A 74 10.29 7.12 8.56
CA HIS A 74 11.73 7.21 8.42
C HIS A 74 12.43 5.86 8.19
N ARG A 75 11.72 4.89 7.68
CA ARG A 75 12.22 3.56 7.30
C ARG A 75 12.62 3.57 5.82
N TYR A 76 13.65 4.33 5.49
CA TYR A 76 13.98 4.70 4.11
C TYR A 76 14.42 3.54 3.23
N GLU A 77 15.25 2.64 3.74
CA GLU A 77 15.69 1.47 2.97
C GLU A 77 14.52 0.55 2.64
N GLN A 78 13.63 0.32 3.59
CA GLN A 78 12.40 -0.46 3.36
C GLN A 78 11.48 0.23 2.36
N ALA A 79 11.39 1.56 2.41
CA ALA A 79 10.60 2.32 1.45
C ALA A 79 11.15 2.18 0.03
N LEU A 80 12.47 2.24 -0.15
CA LEU A 80 13.11 2.00 -1.45
C LEU A 80 12.78 0.60 -1.98
N ASP A 81 12.87 -0.42 -1.12
CA ASP A 81 12.53 -1.79 -1.48
C ASP A 81 11.07 -1.90 -1.93
N SER A 82 10.16 -1.28 -1.20
CA SER A 82 8.73 -1.28 -1.54
C SER A 82 8.45 -0.60 -2.88
N TYR A 83 9.03 0.58 -3.12
CA TYR A 83 8.89 1.26 -4.41
C TYR A 83 9.48 0.42 -5.56
N THR A 84 10.60 -0.26 -5.31
CA THR A 84 11.22 -1.13 -6.29
C THR A 84 10.33 -2.34 -6.61
N LEU A 85 9.69 -2.94 -5.61
CA LEU A 85 8.72 -4.01 -5.82
C LEU A 85 7.52 -3.52 -6.64
N ALA A 86 7.02 -2.33 -6.36
CA ALA A 86 5.95 -1.71 -7.16
C ALA A 86 6.37 -1.59 -8.63
N LEU A 87 7.57 -1.12 -8.89
CA LEU A 87 8.11 -0.93 -10.23
C LEU A 87 8.48 -2.24 -10.94
N ASN A 88 8.79 -3.29 -10.21
CA ASN A 88 8.96 -4.63 -10.79
C ASN A 88 7.63 -5.16 -11.36
N ILE A 89 6.51 -4.82 -10.73
CA ILE A 89 5.18 -5.20 -11.22
C ILE A 89 4.73 -4.25 -12.34
N ALA A 90 4.91 -2.94 -12.16
CA ALA A 90 4.47 -1.90 -13.08
C ALA A 90 5.63 -0.92 -13.38
N PRO A 91 6.53 -1.27 -14.33
CA PRO A 91 7.75 -0.48 -14.58
C PRO A 91 7.52 0.97 -15.05
N ARG A 92 6.33 1.26 -15.56
CA ARG A 92 5.97 2.59 -16.06
C ARG A 92 4.99 3.32 -15.15
N ALA A 93 4.88 2.91 -13.88
CA ALA A 93 4.01 3.56 -12.90
C ALA A 93 4.64 4.90 -12.47
N ILE A 94 4.17 5.98 -13.07
CA ILE A 94 4.68 7.34 -12.80
C ILE A 94 4.68 7.69 -11.31
N PRO A 95 3.59 7.46 -10.55
CA PRO A 95 3.60 7.78 -9.12
C PRO A 95 4.70 7.05 -8.34
N ALA A 96 4.95 5.78 -8.64
CA ALA A 96 6.00 5.02 -7.97
C ALA A 96 7.41 5.52 -8.33
N LEU A 97 7.63 5.86 -9.61
CA LEU A 97 8.88 6.47 -10.07
C LEU A 97 9.13 7.80 -9.39
N MET A 98 8.12 8.67 -9.34
CA MET A 98 8.21 9.98 -8.69
C MET A 98 8.51 9.86 -7.20
N ASN A 99 7.84 8.94 -6.52
CA ASN A 99 8.04 8.71 -5.09
C ASN A 99 9.45 8.18 -4.80
N ARG A 100 9.92 7.23 -5.59
CA ARG A 100 11.27 6.68 -5.43
C ARG A 100 12.34 7.74 -5.73
N ALA A 101 12.16 8.51 -6.79
CA ALA A 101 13.07 9.61 -7.13
C ALA A 101 13.16 10.64 -6.01
N ALA A 102 12.01 11.04 -5.45
CA ALA A 102 11.97 11.98 -4.34
C ALA A 102 12.71 11.43 -3.10
N LEU A 103 12.56 10.15 -2.81
CA LEU A 103 13.28 9.51 -1.72
C LEU A 103 14.79 9.43 -1.99
N TYR A 104 15.20 9.14 -3.23
CA TYR A 104 16.61 9.19 -3.60
C TYR A 104 17.22 10.57 -3.36
N LEU A 105 16.48 11.66 -3.68
CA LEU A 105 16.95 13.02 -3.39
C LEU A 105 17.13 13.25 -1.89
N GLU A 106 16.18 12.81 -1.07
CA GLU A 106 16.30 12.93 0.39
C GLU A 106 17.54 12.21 0.93
N LEU A 107 17.92 11.10 0.28
CA LEU A 107 19.08 10.30 0.67
C LEU A 107 20.39 10.77 0.04
N GLY A 108 20.37 11.86 -0.74
CA GLY A 108 21.55 12.37 -1.44
C GLY A 108 21.97 11.53 -2.63
N LYS A 109 21.10 10.65 -3.13
CA LYS A 109 21.35 9.76 -4.30
C LYS A 109 20.82 10.43 -5.58
N ASP A 110 21.40 11.57 -5.92
CA ASP A 110 20.89 12.44 -7.00
C ASP A 110 20.93 11.77 -8.38
N ASP A 111 21.94 10.97 -8.65
CA ASP A 111 22.05 10.27 -9.94
C ASP A 111 20.92 9.24 -10.14
N LEU A 112 20.56 8.52 -9.09
CA LEU A 112 19.46 7.56 -9.15
C LEU A 112 18.10 8.28 -9.28
N ALA A 113 17.95 9.40 -8.59
CA ALA A 113 16.75 10.24 -8.73
C ALA A 113 16.60 10.74 -10.19
N ARG A 114 17.70 11.17 -10.77
CA ARG A 114 17.71 11.65 -12.18
C ARG A 114 17.26 10.58 -13.15
N ILE A 115 17.67 9.32 -12.95
CA ILE A 115 17.27 8.20 -13.79
C ILE A 115 15.74 8.02 -13.72
N ASP A 116 15.17 8.00 -12.53
CA ASP A 116 13.72 7.82 -12.36
C ASP A 116 12.93 9.00 -12.96
N TYR A 117 13.36 10.24 -12.72
CA TYR A 117 12.71 11.41 -13.30
C TYR A 117 12.83 11.45 -14.82
N SER A 118 13.97 11.04 -15.38
CA SER A 118 14.14 10.95 -16.84
C SER A 118 13.18 9.94 -17.44
N LEU A 119 12.98 8.81 -16.77
CA LEU A 119 12.02 7.80 -17.22
C LEU A 119 10.59 8.33 -17.18
N VAL A 120 10.22 9.12 -16.18
CA VAL A 120 8.91 9.79 -16.15
C VAL A 120 8.71 10.68 -17.36
N LEU A 121 9.72 11.50 -17.70
CA LEU A 121 9.65 12.36 -18.87
C LEU A 121 9.51 11.57 -20.18
N ASP A 122 10.23 10.46 -20.32
CA ASP A 122 10.12 9.59 -21.48
C ASP A 122 8.72 8.98 -21.59
N ILE A 123 8.15 8.53 -20.47
CA ILE A 123 6.79 7.97 -20.44
C ILE A 123 5.75 9.02 -20.83
N GLU A 124 5.88 10.24 -20.32
CA GLU A 124 4.95 11.33 -20.63
C GLU A 124 5.06 11.75 -22.10
N SER A 125 6.28 11.75 -22.67
CA SER A 125 6.49 12.02 -24.10
C SER A 125 5.81 11.00 -25.00
N ASP A 126 5.87 9.72 -24.64
CA ASP A 126 5.25 8.63 -25.39
C ASP A 126 3.72 8.74 -25.45
N ASN A 127 3.12 9.42 -24.49
CA ASN A 127 1.67 9.58 -24.37
C ASN A 127 1.13 10.81 -25.14
N GLN A 128 1.98 11.58 -25.75
CA GLN A 128 1.62 12.72 -26.61
C GLN A 128 1.47 12.28 -28.07
#